data_346fb69b3e0795a9457f985fa4b19b8c
#
_entry.id   346fb69b3e0795a9457f985fa4b19b8c
#
_cell.length_a   1.000
_cell.length_b   1.000
_cell.length_c   1.000
_cell.angle_alpha   90.00
_cell.angle_beta   90.00
_cell.angle_gamma   90.00
#
_symmetry.space_group_name_H-M   'P 1'
#
loop_
_entity.id
_entity.type
_entity.pdbx_description
1 polymer ?
#
loop_
_entity_poly.entity_id
_entity_poly.type
_entity_poly.pdbx_seq_one_letter_code
_entity_poly.pdbx_strand_id
1 'polypeptide(L)'
;MSLLRPIVMSGPSGVGKSTILKKLFADFEGKFGFSVSHTSRNPREGETDTVDYHFSSKDAMTAAVERGEFIESATFGGNMYGTSKKAVHDVAAKNMICILDVDEQGVKALKATDLEPIYIFVKPPSIEELERRLRGRGTETEEKIQARMDTAKSAIEYADSGAYDHVIVNDDLPRAYDEIVEILKKMYPILSEVAPNVAIITPAGDAPVAEKTEKTIITVESSVPDLNKKRPSVERA
;
A
#
# COMPACT_ATOMS: atom_id res chain seq x y z
N MET A 1 -15.12 -21.66 -0.92
CA MET A 1 -14.57 -20.76 -1.94
C MET A 1 -13.06 -20.74 -1.74
N SER A 2 -12.27 -20.93 -2.79
CA SER A 2 -10.83 -20.76 -2.70
C SER A 2 -10.54 -19.27 -2.44
N LEU A 3 -9.72 -18.98 -1.44
CA LEU A 3 -9.27 -17.63 -1.17
C LEU A 3 -8.47 -17.12 -2.40
N LEU A 4 -8.70 -15.86 -2.77
CA LEU A 4 -7.89 -15.23 -3.82
C LEU A 4 -6.44 -15.15 -3.34
N ARG A 5 -5.49 -15.56 -4.20
CA ARG A 5 -4.05 -15.47 -3.88
C ARG A 5 -3.69 -14.01 -3.56
N PRO A 6 -2.93 -13.74 -2.50
CA PRO A 6 -2.46 -12.38 -2.22
C PRO A 6 -1.45 -11.90 -3.27
N ILE A 7 -1.25 -10.60 -3.36
CA ILE A 7 -0.22 -9.96 -4.17
C ILE A 7 0.81 -9.33 -3.22
N VAL A 8 2.08 -9.65 -3.43
CA VAL A 8 3.20 -8.95 -2.81
C VAL A 8 3.74 -7.95 -3.82
N MET A 9 3.63 -6.67 -3.48
CA MET A 9 4.23 -5.57 -4.22
C MET A 9 5.51 -5.15 -3.52
N SER A 10 6.66 -5.26 -4.18
CA SER A 10 7.96 -4.88 -3.61
C SER A 10 8.73 -3.96 -4.55
N GLY A 11 9.82 -3.40 -4.05
CA GLY A 11 10.69 -2.50 -4.80
C GLY A 11 11.24 -1.38 -3.93
N PRO A 12 12.30 -0.70 -4.37
CA PRO A 12 12.98 0.31 -3.57
C PRO A 12 12.09 1.51 -3.23
N SER A 13 12.43 2.19 -2.14
CA SER A 13 11.79 3.45 -1.79
C SER A 13 12.03 4.48 -2.90
N GLY A 14 10.97 5.21 -3.30
CA GLY A 14 11.06 6.19 -4.39
C GLY A 14 10.78 5.66 -5.78
N VAL A 15 10.60 4.35 -5.96
CA VAL A 15 10.34 3.75 -7.27
C VAL A 15 8.94 4.02 -7.82
N GLY A 16 7.98 4.46 -7.00
CA GLY A 16 6.62 4.79 -7.44
C GLY A 16 5.53 3.80 -7.02
N LYS A 17 5.82 2.79 -6.19
CA LYS A 17 4.82 1.80 -5.70
C LYS A 17 3.54 2.44 -5.16
N SER A 18 3.67 3.40 -4.26
CA SER A 18 2.50 4.05 -3.63
C SER A 18 1.59 4.76 -4.64
N THR A 19 2.16 5.31 -5.71
CA THR A 19 1.38 5.94 -6.79
C THR A 19 0.63 4.90 -7.59
N ILE A 20 1.30 3.79 -7.96
CA ILE A 20 0.68 2.64 -8.63
C ILE A 20 -0.45 2.07 -7.80
N LEU A 21 -0.21 1.82 -6.51
CA LEU A 21 -1.21 1.25 -5.61
C LEU A 21 -2.42 2.18 -5.44
N LYS A 22 -2.21 3.49 -5.23
CA LYS A 22 -3.31 4.47 -5.15
C LYS A 22 -4.18 4.44 -6.41
N LYS A 23 -3.56 4.39 -7.58
CA LYS A 23 -4.30 4.31 -8.84
C LYS A 23 -5.05 2.98 -8.96
N LEU A 24 -4.42 1.87 -8.59
CA LEU A 24 -5.04 0.54 -8.61
C LEU A 24 -6.28 0.47 -7.72
N PHE A 25 -6.21 1.01 -6.50
CA PHE A 25 -7.36 1.07 -5.59
C PHE A 25 -8.47 1.97 -6.11
N ALA A 26 -8.14 3.06 -6.80
CA ALA A 26 -9.13 3.97 -7.40
C ALA A 26 -9.81 3.37 -8.63
N ASP A 27 -9.05 2.73 -9.53
CA ASP A 27 -9.58 2.17 -10.78
C ASP A 27 -10.39 0.88 -10.54
N PHE A 28 -10.09 0.14 -9.46
CA PHE A 28 -10.74 -1.12 -9.11
C PHE A 28 -11.34 -1.07 -7.70
N GLU A 29 -12.20 -0.09 -7.46
CA GLU A 29 -12.84 0.12 -6.15
C GLU A 29 -13.50 -1.16 -5.64
N GLY A 30 -13.24 -1.51 -4.37
CA GLY A 30 -13.78 -2.69 -3.71
C GLY A 30 -13.22 -4.05 -4.16
N LYS A 31 -12.26 -4.08 -5.12
CA LYS A 31 -11.63 -5.34 -5.56
C LYS A 31 -10.35 -5.67 -4.81
N PHE A 32 -9.66 -4.67 -4.29
CA PHE A 32 -8.42 -4.81 -3.54
C PHE A 32 -8.58 -4.38 -2.08
N GLY A 33 -7.86 -5.02 -1.18
CA GLY A 33 -7.70 -4.62 0.20
C GLY A 33 -6.23 -4.60 0.60
N PHE A 34 -5.81 -3.59 1.34
CA PHE A 34 -4.45 -3.49 1.82
C PHE A 34 -4.29 -4.30 3.12
N SER A 35 -3.27 -5.16 3.18
CA SER A 35 -2.86 -5.76 4.45
C SER A 35 -2.06 -4.74 5.24
N VAL A 36 -2.72 -4.10 6.21
CA VAL A 36 -2.06 -3.11 7.07
C VAL A 36 -1.02 -3.83 7.93
N SER A 37 0.25 -3.51 7.72
CA SER A 37 1.36 -4.08 8.48
C SER A 37 1.41 -3.56 9.91
N HIS A 38 2.00 -4.33 10.80
CA HIS A 38 2.32 -3.91 12.18
C HIS A 38 3.71 -3.30 12.22
N THR A 39 3.92 -2.33 13.11
CA THR A 39 5.26 -1.78 13.37
C THR A 39 5.42 -1.36 14.82
N SER A 40 6.65 -1.52 15.35
CA SER A 40 7.03 -0.98 16.66
C SER A 40 7.59 0.44 16.57
N ARG A 41 7.67 1.01 15.37
CA ARG A 41 8.05 2.39 15.15
C ARG A 41 6.92 3.33 15.61
N ASN A 42 7.29 4.47 16.19
CA ASN A 42 6.31 5.52 16.45
C ASN A 42 5.69 6.05 15.15
N PRO A 43 4.41 6.47 15.18
CA PRO A 43 3.77 7.15 14.06
C PRO A 43 4.55 8.39 13.63
N ARG A 44 4.59 8.67 12.33
CA ARG A 44 5.04 9.97 11.79
C ARG A 44 3.87 10.94 11.73
N GLU A 45 4.18 12.21 11.52
CA GLU A 45 3.15 13.22 11.27
C GLU A 45 2.28 12.82 10.06
N GLY A 46 0.97 12.83 10.26
CA GLY A 46 -0.01 12.44 9.25
C GLY A 46 -0.30 10.94 9.15
N GLU A 47 0.43 10.06 9.83
CA GLU A 47 0.12 8.63 9.87
C GLU A 47 -0.98 8.32 10.90
N THR A 48 -1.91 7.47 10.51
CA THR A 48 -3.06 7.05 11.32
C THR A 48 -2.98 5.56 11.66
N ASP A 49 -3.19 5.22 12.93
CA ASP A 49 -3.24 3.83 13.37
C ASP A 49 -4.35 3.06 12.66
N THR A 50 -4.10 1.79 12.37
CA THR A 50 -4.96 0.87 11.60
C THR A 50 -5.19 1.23 10.13
N VAL A 51 -4.65 2.35 9.66
CA VAL A 51 -4.71 2.80 8.25
C VAL A 51 -3.35 2.67 7.58
N ASP A 52 -2.32 3.34 8.14
CA ASP A 52 -0.96 3.28 7.61
C ASP A 52 -0.20 2.08 8.18
N TYR A 53 -0.30 1.89 9.48
CA TYR A 53 0.23 0.76 10.24
C TYR A 53 -0.67 0.43 11.44
N HIS A 54 -0.58 -0.80 11.94
CA HIS A 54 -0.94 -1.13 13.31
C HIS A 54 0.26 -0.81 14.20
N PHE A 55 0.24 0.35 14.85
CA PHE A 55 1.33 0.74 15.74
C PHE A 55 1.25 -0.02 17.06
N SER A 56 2.35 -0.63 17.48
CA SER A 56 2.43 -1.49 18.67
C SER A 56 3.77 -1.32 19.36
N SER A 57 3.90 -1.82 20.58
CA SER A 57 5.20 -1.91 21.23
C SER A 57 6.01 -3.10 20.70
N LYS A 58 7.35 -2.99 20.79
CA LYS A 58 8.25 -4.08 20.39
C LYS A 58 7.94 -5.38 21.16
N ASP A 59 7.69 -5.25 22.47
CA ASP A 59 7.38 -6.40 23.35
C ASP A 59 6.06 -7.06 22.94
N ALA A 60 5.03 -6.28 22.66
CA ALA A 60 3.74 -6.81 22.21
C ALA A 60 3.86 -7.52 20.85
N MET A 61 4.65 -6.96 19.90
CA MET A 61 4.92 -7.62 18.62
C MET A 61 5.72 -8.91 18.81
N THR A 62 6.76 -8.90 19.66
CA THR A 62 7.55 -10.09 19.95
C THR A 62 6.67 -11.22 20.51
N ALA A 63 5.84 -10.92 21.50
CA ALA A 63 4.91 -11.90 22.07
C ALA A 63 3.90 -12.42 21.02
N ALA A 64 3.42 -11.58 20.12
CA ALA A 64 2.50 -11.99 19.06
C ALA A 64 3.20 -12.88 17.99
N VAL A 65 4.48 -12.60 17.68
CA VAL A 65 5.30 -13.48 16.82
C VAL A 65 5.49 -14.86 17.48
N GLU A 66 5.80 -14.90 18.78
CA GLU A 66 5.95 -16.16 19.53
C GLU A 66 4.65 -16.98 19.57
N ARG A 67 3.49 -16.32 19.60
CA ARG A 67 2.18 -16.98 19.48
C ARG A 67 1.84 -17.43 18.05
N GLY A 68 2.70 -17.13 17.06
CA GLY A 68 2.49 -17.49 15.65
C GLY A 68 1.37 -16.69 14.97
N GLU A 69 1.06 -15.49 15.46
CA GLU A 69 0.03 -14.61 14.89
C GLU A 69 0.49 -13.89 13.61
N PHE A 70 1.81 -13.85 13.37
CA PHE A 70 2.39 -13.24 12.18
C PHE A 70 2.66 -14.27 11.08
N ILE A 71 2.51 -13.86 9.84
CA ILE A 71 2.94 -14.61 8.65
C ILE A 71 4.45 -14.43 8.50
N GLU A 72 4.90 -13.16 8.62
CA GLU A 72 6.30 -12.78 8.58
C GLU A 72 6.56 -11.64 9.56
N SER A 73 7.79 -11.51 10.01
CA SER A 73 8.27 -10.36 10.76
C SER A 73 9.75 -10.12 10.51
N ALA A 74 10.14 -8.84 10.46
CA ALA A 74 11.52 -8.42 10.25
C ALA A 74 11.86 -7.25 11.17
N THR A 75 13.15 -7.08 11.49
CA THR A 75 13.65 -5.91 12.22
C THR A 75 14.47 -5.05 11.28
N PHE A 76 14.08 -3.80 11.14
CA PHE A 76 14.79 -2.82 10.33
C PHE A 76 14.90 -1.48 11.07
N GLY A 77 16.10 -0.91 11.09
CA GLY A 77 16.36 0.37 11.78
C GLY A 77 16.01 0.36 13.28
N GLY A 78 16.16 -0.80 13.94
CA GLY A 78 15.83 -0.98 15.36
C GLY A 78 14.35 -1.22 15.66
N ASN A 79 13.47 -1.11 14.67
CA ASN A 79 12.03 -1.33 14.79
C ASN A 79 11.62 -2.67 14.17
N MET A 80 10.59 -3.28 14.75
CA MET A 80 9.95 -4.45 14.16
C MET A 80 8.88 -4.02 13.16
N TYR A 81 8.75 -4.81 12.11
CA TYR A 81 7.67 -4.76 11.12
C TYR A 81 7.15 -6.17 10.91
N GLY A 82 5.91 -6.33 10.51
CA GLY A 82 5.39 -7.65 10.21
C GLY A 82 3.97 -7.64 9.70
N THR A 83 3.61 -8.71 9.00
CA THR A 83 2.28 -8.95 8.45
C THR A 83 1.56 -10.00 9.29
N SER A 84 0.46 -9.63 9.92
CA SER A 84 -0.32 -10.60 10.71
C SER A 84 -1.22 -11.47 9.82
N LYS A 85 -1.42 -12.72 10.24
CA LYS A 85 -2.39 -13.64 9.61
C LYS A 85 -3.79 -13.04 9.57
N LYS A 86 -4.15 -12.33 10.65
CA LYS A 86 -5.44 -11.66 10.76
C LYS A 86 -5.62 -10.57 9.69
N ALA A 87 -4.63 -9.72 9.44
CA ALA A 87 -4.74 -8.65 8.44
C ALA A 87 -5.01 -9.20 7.03
N VAL A 88 -4.32 -10.27 6.64
CA VAL A 88 -4.54 -10.93 5.35
C VAL A 88 -5.91 -11.61 5.31
N HIS A 89 -6.30 -12.30 6.37
CA HIS A 89 -7.59 -12.97 6.47
C HIS A 89 -8.77 -11.97 6.41
N ASP A 90 -8.67 -10.84 7.09
CA ASP A 90 -9.73 -9.82 7.12
C ASP A 90 -9.99 -9.22 5.73
N VAL A 91 -8.97 -9.09 4.88
CA VAL A 91 -9.11 -8.70 3.48
C VAL A 91 -9.79 -9.80 2.67
N ALA A 92 -9.31 -11.03 2.81
CA ALA A 92 -9.86 -12.18 2.10
C ALA A 92 -11.32 -12.47 2.47
N ALA A 93 -11.71 -12.27 3.74
CA ALA A 93 -13.09 -12.42 4.22
C ALA A 93 -14.06 -11.43 3.55
N LYS A 94 -13.56 -10.31 3.04
CA LYS A 94 -14.34 -9.34 2.25
C LYS A 94 -14.40 -9.69 0.75
N ASN A 95 -13.89 -10.85 0.35
CA ASN A 95 -13.75 -11.28 -1.04
C ASN A 95 -12.94 -10.30 -1.90
N MET A 96 -11.93 -9.66 -1.30
CA MET A 96 -10.99 -8.76 -1.96
C MET A 96 -9.63 -9.43 -2.17
N ILE A 97 -8.90 -8.98 -3.18
CA ILE A 97 -7.52 -9.37 -3.44
C ILE A 97 -6.63 -8.64 -2.43
N CYS A 98 -5.93 -9.38 -1.59
CA CYS A 98 -5.06 -8.80 -0.56
C CYS A 98 -3.75 -8.32 -1.18
N ILE A 99 -3.36 -7.06 -0.91
CA ILE A 99 -2.07 -6.48 -1.29
C ILE A 99 -1.19 -6.32 -0.06
N LEU A 100 0.04 -6.83 -0.16
CA LEU A 100 1.11 -6.66 0.80
C LEU A 100 2.21 -5.78 0.17
N ASP A 101 2.51 -4.63 0.75
CA ASP A 101 3.65 -3.77 0.36
C ASP A 101 4.80 -4.02 1.34
N VAL A 102 5.75 -4.85 0.94
CA VAL A 102 6.87 -5.27 1.78
C VAL A 102 8.21 -5.04 1.08
N ASP A 103 9.27 -4.92 1.86
CA ASP A 103 10.64 -4.84 1.37
C ASP A 103 11.21 -6.22 1.01
N GLU A 104 12.47 -6.26 0.59
CA GLU A 104 13.19 -7.50 0.24
C GLU A 104 13.20 -8.52 1.38
N GLN A 105 13.35 -8.06 2.62
CA GLN A 105 13.41 -8.96 3.79
C GLN A 105 12.05 -9.60 4.05
N GLY A 106 10.97 -8.81 3.95
CA GLY A 106 9.61 -9.30 4.03
C GLY A 106 9.30 -10.30 2.91
N VAL A 107 9.77 -10.08 1.69
CA VAL A 107 9.63 -11.05 0.59
C VAL A 107 10.33 -12.36 0.91
N LYS A 108 11.58 -12.32 1.42
CA LYS A 108 12.31 -13.53 1.82
C LYS A 108 11.58 -14.30 2.92
N ALA A 109 11.05 -13.58 3.91
CA ALA A 109 10.28 -14.18 4.99
C ALA A 109 8.97 -14.81 4.49
N LEU A 110 8.23 -14.11 3.61
CA LEU A 110 6.99 -14.62 3.01
C LEU A 110 7.22 -15.87 2.14
N LYS A 111 8.35 -15.96 1.43
CA LYS A 111 8.71 -17.17 0.66
C LYS A 111 8.96 -18.41 1.51
N ALA A 112 9.22 -18.24 2.80
CA ALA A 112 9.37 -19.34 3.75
C ALA A 112 8.03 -19.79 4.37
N THR A 113 6.90 -19.20 3.94
CA THR A 113 5.55 -19.51 4.44
C THR A 113 4.69 -20.21 3.39
N ASP A 114 3.53 -20.72 3.82
CA ASP A 114 2.56 -21.41 2.95
C ASP A 114 1.61 -20.43 2.22
N LEU A 115 1.89 -19.11 2.25
CA LEU A 115 0.94 -18.12 1.72
C LEU A 115 0.85 -18.13 0.19
N GLU A 116 1.93 -18.50 -0.52
CA GLU A 116 2.04 -18.57 -1.98
C GLU A 116 1.49 -17.33 -2.73
N PRO A 117 1.89 -16.11 -2.36
CA PRO A 117 1.42 -14.91 -3.04
C PRO A 117 2.01 -14.79 -4.45
N ILE A 118 1.51 -13.84 -5.22
CA ILE A 118 2.11 -13.41 -6.48
C ILE A 118 3.10 -12.30 -6.17
N TYR A 119 4.37 -12.48 -6.53
CA TYR A 119 5.43 -11.52 -6.25
C TYR A 119 5.67 -10.59 -7.44
N ILE A 120 5.40 -9.30 -7.27
CA ILE A 120 5.64 -8.24 -8.26
C ILE A 120 6.70 -7.29 -7.73
N PHE A 121 7.78 -7.09 -8.48
CA PHE A 121 8.82 -6.11 -8.17
C PHE A 121 8.71 -4.91 -9.09
N VAL A 122 8.62 -3.72 -8.52
CA VAL A 122 8.69 -2.46 -9.28
C VAL A 122 10.13 -1.98 -9.27
N LYS A 123 10.76 -1.99 -10.45
CA LYS A 123 12.17 -1.66 -10.68
C LYS A 123 12.31 -0.23 -11.21
N PRO A 124 13.26 0.59 -10.75
CA PRO A 124 13.57 1.85 -11.40
C PRO A 124 14.27 1.58 -12.74
N PRO A 125 14.24 2.50 -13.72
CA PRO A 125 14.96 2.34 -14.99
C PRO A 125 16.47 2.33 -14.79
N SER A 126 16.97 3.07 -13.80
CA SER A 126 18.37 3.02 -13.36
C SER A 126 18.51 3.46 -11.89
N ILE A 127 19.67 3.20 -11.33
CA ILE A 127 20.03 3.63 -9.96
C ILE A 127 20.11 5.16 -9.88
N GLU A 128 20.66 5.81 -10.91
CA GLU A 128 20.79 7.26 -10.97
C GLU A 128 19.42 7.95 -11.02
N GLU A 129 18.47 7.38 -11.75
CA GLU A 129 17.11 7.89 -11.80
C GLU A 129 16.39 7.73 -10.44
N LEU A 130 16.63 6.62 -9.75
CA LEU A 130 16.10 6.44 -8.39
C LEU A 130 16.68 7.47 -7.42
N GLU A 131 17.97 7.70 -7.47
CA GLU A 131 18.64 8.73 -6.67
C GLU A 131 18.06 10.11 -6.95
N ARG A 132 17.90 10.48 -8.23
CA ARG A 132 17.27 11.74 -8.63
C ARG A 132 15.86 11.89 -8.04
N ARG A 133 15.03 10.83 -8.06
CA ARG A 133 13.68 10.82 -7.48
C ARG A 133 13.71 10.98 -5.97
N LEU A 134 14.65 10.35 -5.27
CA LEU A 134 14.80 10.48 -3.82
C LEU A 134 15.23 11.90 -3.43
N ARG A 135 16.23 12.47 -4.10
CA ARG A 135 16.70 13.83 -3.88
C ARG A 135 15.62 14.87 -4.19
N GLY A 136 14.84 14.67 -5.23
CA GLY A 136 13.74 15.55 -5.65
C GLY A 136 12.63 15.73 -4.62
N ARG A 137 12.54 14.86 -3.60
CA ARG A 137 11.57 15.01 -2.49
C ARG A 137 11.96 16.12 -1.51
N GLY A 138 13.25 16.47 -1.41
CA GLY A 138 13.75 17.55 -0.55
C GLY A 138 13.56 17.36 0.96
N THR A 139 13.14 16.18 1.41
CA THR A 139 12.75 15.92 2.80
C THR A 139 13.75 15.04 3.56
N GLU A 140 14.83 14.58 2.91
CA GLU A 140 15.75 13.60 3.48
C GLU A 140 17.18 14.12 3.54
N THR A 141 17.94 13.70 4.57
CA THR A 141 19.36 13.99 4.68
C THR A 141 20.17 13.08 3.74
N GLU A 142 21.41 13.49 3.45
CA GLU A 142 22.32 12.74 2.56
C GLU A 142 22.57 11.31 3.07
N GLU A 143 22.75 11.14 4.39
CA GLU A 143 22.97 9.84 5.00
C GLU A 143 21.76 8.90 4.79
N LYS A 144 20.55 9.46 4.88
CA LYS A 144 19.33 8.68 4.63
C LYS A 144 19.19 8.30 3.16
N ILE A 145 19.53 9.20 2.24
CA ILE A 145 19.53 8.92 0.80
C ILE A 145 20.52 7.79 0.52
N GLN A 146 21.76 7.88 1.03
CA GLN A 146 22.77 6.84 0.81
C GLN A 146 22.31 5.48 1.36
N ALA A 147 21.77 5.42 2.57
CA ALA A 147 21.26 4.18 3.14
C ALA A 147 20.12 3.56 2.30
N ARG A 148 19.26 4.42 1.71
CA ARG A 148 18.20 3.94 0.79
C ARG A 148 18.76 3.45 -0.53
N MET A 149 19.81 4.09 -1.04
CA MET A 149 20.48 3.67 -2.28
C MET A 149 21.16 2.30 -2.10
N ASP A 150 21.79 2.07 -0.96
CA ASP A 150 22.43 0.79 -0.65
C ASP A 150 21.37 -0.33 -0.53
N THR A 151 20.25 -0.05 0.17
CA THR A 151 19.12 -0.99 0.23
C THR A 151 18.52 -1.24 -1.15
N ALA A 152 18.44 -0.22 -2.01
CA ALA A 152 17.90 -0.35 -3.36
C ALA A 152 18.75 -1.26 -4.25
N LYS A 153 20.09 -1.17 -4.15
CA LYS A 153 21.00 -2.04 -4.90
C LYS A 153 20.78 -3.51 -4.53
N SER A 154 20.73 -3.82 -3.23
CA SER A 154 20.44 -5.19 -2.75
C SER A 154 19.10 -5.71 -3.29
N ALA A 155 18.04 -4.89 -3.17
CA ALA A 155 16.71 -5.27 -3.62
C ALA A 155 16.64 -5.52 -5.14
N ILE A 156 17.35 -4.73 -5.94
CA ILE A 156 17.44 -4.92 -7.40
C ILE A 156 18.22 -6.19 -7.74
N GLU A 157 19.36 -6.42 -7.11
CA GLU A 157 20.14 -7.65 -7.29
C GLU A 157 19.32 -8.90 -6.94
N TYR A 158 18.56 -8.83 -5.85
CA TYR A 158 17.67 -9.92 -5.48
C TYR A 158 16.53 -10.11 -6.51
N ALA A 159 15.99 -9.05 -7.08
CA ALA A 159 14.99 -9.15 -8.14
C ALA A 159 15.58 -9.75 -9.43
N ASP A 160 16.79 -9.34 -9.80
CA ASP A 160 17.50 -9.83 -10.99
C ASP A 160 17.93 -11.32 -10.86
N SER A 161 17.96 -11.87 -9.64
CA SER A 161 18.18 -13.30 -9.41
C SER A 161 16.97 -14.20 -9.74
N GLY A 162 15.85 -13.63 -10.20
CA GLY A 162 14.62 -14.36 -10.51
C GLY A 162 13.74 -14.62 -9.27
N ALA A 163 13.89 -13.82 -8.24
CA ALA A 163 13.14 -13.98 -6.99
C ALA A 163 11.65 -13.57 -7.06
N TYR A 164 11.23 -12.91 -8.13
CA TYR A 164 9.85 -12.42 -8.31
C TYR A 164 9.20 -13.06 -9.55
N ASP A 165 7.88 -13.21 -9.50
CA ASP A 165 7.11 -13.72 -10.65
C ASP A 165 7.09 -12.70 -11.79
N HIS A 166 7.06 -11.39 -11.43
CA HIS A 166 7.05 -10.28 -12.38
C HIS A 166 7.97 -9.17 -11.92
N VAL A 167 8.77 -8.63 -12.85
CA VAL A 167 9.63 -7.45 -12.62
C VAL A 167 9.22 -6.37 -13.62
N ILE A 168 8.67 -5.27 -13.12
CA ILE A 168 8.10 -4.18 -13.91
C ILE A 168 9.00 -2.96 -13.79
N VAL A 169 9.53 -2.46 -14.90
CA VAL A 169 10.38 -1.26 -14.93
C VAL A 169 9.49 -0.02 -14.96
N ASN A 170 9.55 0.82 -13.92
CA ASN A 170 8.83 2.09 -13.85
C ASN A 170 9.71 3.25 -14.37
N ASP A 171 9.93 3.27 -15.68
CA ASP A 171 10.48 4.41 -16.41
C ASP A 171 9.40 5.43 -16.77
N ASP A 172 8.21 4.94 -17.14
CA ASP A 172 6.98 5.69 -17.39
C ASP A 172 5.84 5.10 -16.55
N LEU A 173 5.26 5.92 -15.67
CA LEU A 173 4.26 5.46 -14.71
C LEU A 173 2.98 4.90 -15.37
N PRO A 174 2.36 5.54 -16.37
CA PRO A 174 1.23 4.98 -17.09
C PRO A 174 1.53 3.59 -17.67
N ARG A 175 2.63 3.45 -18.40
CA ARG A 175 3.04 2.18 -19.02
C ARG A 175 3.25 1.08 -17.97
N ALA A 176 4.00 1.36 -16.90
CA ALA A 176 4.24 0.41 -15.84
C ALA A 176 2.94 0.01 -15.11
N TYR A 177 2.02 0.94 -14.94
CA TYR A 177 0.70 0.68 -14.39
C TYR A 177 -0.12 -0.25 -15.29
N ASP A 178 -0.19 0.05 -16.59
CA ASP A 178 -0.97 -0.74 -17.54
C ASP A 178 -0.43 -2.18 -17.63
N GLU A 179 0.91 -2.36 -17.62
CA GLU A 179 1.54 -3.69 -17.58
C GLU A 179 1.14 -4.48 -16.33
N ILE A 180 1.13 -3.83 -15.15
CA ILE A 180 0.67 -4.47 -13.91
C ILE A 180 -0.80 -4.85 -14.02
N VAL A 181 -1.66 -3.96 -14.52
CA VAL A 181 -3.10 -4.23 -14.68
C VAL A 181 -3.35 -5.40 -15.63
N GLU A 182 -2.61 -5.50 -16.73
CA GLU A 182 -2.71 -6.65 -17.64
C GLU A 182 -2.35 -7.97 -16.97
N ILE A 183 -1.28 -7.99 -16.18
CA ILE A 183 -0.88 -9.17 -15.40
C ILE A 183 -2.01 -9.54 -14.43
N LEU A 184 -2.52 -8.57 -13.68
CA LEU A 184 -3.54 -8.81 -12.67
C LEU A 184 -4.85 -9.29 -13.28
N LYS A 185 -5.29 -8.75 -14.42
CA LYS A 185 -6.51 -9.20 -15.13
C LYS A 185 -6.40 -10.64 -15.62
N LYS A 186 -5.20 -11.08 -16.05
CA LYS A 186 -4.94 -12.47 -16.44
C LYS A 186 -5.07 -13.42 -15.25
N MET A 187 -4.67 -12.99 -14.06
CA MET A 187 -4.65 -13.81 -12.85
C MET A 187 -5.96 -13.77 -12.07
N TYR A 188 -6.69 -12.66 -12.15
CA TYR A 188 -7.94 -12.43 -11.43
C TYR A 188 -9.06 -12.01 -12.42
N PRO A 189 -9.84 -12.95 -12.95
CA PRO A 189 -10.92 -12.64 -13.88
C PRO A 189 -11.93 -11.62 -13.37
N ILE A 190 -12.11 -11.53 -12.05
CA ILE A 190 -12.98 -10.54 -11.37
C ILE A 190 -12.61 -9.08 -11.70
N LEU A 191 -11.38 -8.81 -12.14
CA LEU A 191 -10.91 -7.49 -12.54
C LEU A 191 -11.28 -7.14 -13.99
N SER A 192 -11.60 -8.13 -14.82
CA SER A 192 -11.99 -7.90 -16.22
C SER A 192 -13.44 -7.43 -16.35
N GLU A 193 -14.25 -7.61 -15.31
CA GLU A 193 -15.65 -7.20 -15.26
C GLU A 193 -15.83 -5.71 -14.94
N VAL A 194 -14.74 -5.02 -14.55
CA VAL A 194 -14.77 -3.60 -14.20
C VAL A 194 -14.26 -2.80 -15.40
N ALA A 195 -15.12 -1.97 -16.00
CA ALA A 195 -14.67 -0.97 -16.95
C ALA A 195 -13.75 0.00 -16.21
N PRO A 196 -12.53 0.30 -16.73
CA PRO A 196 -11.64 1.25 -16.09
C PRO A 196 -12.35 2.60 -15.97
N ASN A 197 -12.34 3.17 -14.76
CA ASN A 197 -12.87 4.51 -14.54
C ASN A 197 -11.87 5.49 -15.19
N VAL A 198 -12.08 5.82 -16.45
CA VAL A 198 -11.23 6.76 -17.21
C VAL A 198 -11.53 8.16 -16.70
N ALA A 199 -10.94 8.51 -15.57
CA ALA A 199 -10.77 9.91 -15.22
C ALA A 199 -9.77 10.49 -16.24
N ILE A 200 -10.29 11.18 -17.24
CA ILE A 200 -9.49 11.96 -18.18
C ILE A 200 -8.75 13.01 -17.34
N ILE A 201 -7.46 12.79 -17.10
CA ILE A 201 -6.57 13.81 -16.59
C ILE A 201 -6.34 14.76 -17.78
N THR A 202 -7.17 15.79 -17.91
CA THR A 202 -6.87 16.91 -18.78
C THR A 202 -5.68 17.64 -18.18
N PRO A 203 -4.59 17.87 -18.94
CA PRO A 203 -3.52 18.74 -18.49
C PRO A 203 -4.10 20.14 -18.27
N ALA A 204 -3.76 20.75 -17.14
CA ALA A 204 -4.11 22.13 -16.84
C ALA A 204 -3.46 23.06 -17.89
N GLY A 205 -4.26 23.54 -18.80
CA GLY A 205 -3.93 24.55 -19.78
C GLY A 205 -5.12 25.50 -19.93
N ASP A 206 -4.88 26.74 -19.55
CA ASP A 206 -5.59 27.97 -19.85
C ASP A 206 -7.11 28.04 -19.70
N ALA A 207 -7.53 28.82 -18.69
CA ALA A 207 -8.90 29.25 -18.50
C ALA A 207 -9.33 30.28 -19.61
N PRO A 208 -10.58 30.22 -20.04
CA PRO A 208 -11.35 31.46 -20.26
C PRO A 208 -12.65 31.50 -19.45
N VAL A 209 -12.78 32.63 -18.77
CA VAL A 209 -13.97 33.41 -18.39
C VAL A 209 -15.35 32.77 -18.55
N ALA A 210 -16.01 32.75 -17.42
CA ALA A 210 -17.42 32.71 -17.03
C ALA A 210 -18.50 32.71 -18.13
N GLU A 211 -19.39 31.71 -18.02
CA GLU A 211 -20.80 31.88 -18.30
C GLU A 211 -21.65 31.18 -17.21
N LYS A 212 -22.56 31.97 -16.62
CA LYS A 212 -23.47 31.58 -15.57
C LYS A 212 -24.57 30.69 -16.13
N THR A 213 -24.71 29.48 -15.59
CA THR A 213 -25.97 28.73 -15.68
C THR A 213 -26.32 28.18 -14.32
N GLU A 214 -27.46 28.63 -13.82
CA GLU A 214 -28.09 28.16 -12.56
C GLU A 214 -28.30 26.66 -12.60
N LYS A 215 -27.85 25.97 -11.58
CA LYS A 215 -28.25 24.58 -11.28
C LYS A 215 -28.88 24.51 -9.91
N THR A 216 -30.14 24.14 -9.93
CA THR A 216 -30.99 23.75 -8.83
C THR A 216 -30.25 22.79 -7.87
N ILE A 217 -30.09 23.26 -6.63
CA ILE A 217 -29.52 22.47 -5.54
C ILE A 217 -30.67 21.64 -4.94
N ILE A 218 -30.63 20.33 -5.13
CA ILE A 218 -31.45 19.40 -4.34
C ILE A 218 -30.68 19.10 -3.06
N THR A 219 -31.13 19.66 -1.96
CA THR A 219 -30.63 19.37 -0.62
C THR A 219 -31.17 18.03 -0.15
N VAL A 220 -30.28 17.04 -0.01
CA VAL A 220 -30.60 15.79 0.70
C VAL A 220 -30.13 15.98 2.15
N GLU A 221 -31.06 16.11 3.07
CA GLU A 221 -30.79 16.11 4.50
C GLU A 221 -30.34 14.72 4.95
N SER A 222 -29.09 14.59 5.34
CA SER A 222 -28.59 13.42 6.05
C SER A 222 -28.70 13.68 7.56
N SER A 223 -29.64 13.01 8.21
CA SER A 223 -29.77 12.98 9.66
C SER A 223 -28.64 12.17 10.30
N VAL A 224 -27.67 12.87 10.86
CA VAL A 224 -26.66 12.27 11.76
C VAL A 224 -27.17 12.46 13.21
N PRO A 225 -27.25 11.41 14.04
CA PRO A 225 -27.66 11.58 15.45
C PRO A 225 -26.54 12.24 16.25
N ASP A 226 -26.89 13.29 16.97
CA ASP A 226 -26.01 14.01 17.92
C ASP A 226 -25.69 13.14 19.15
N LEU A 227 -24.42 12.72 19.27
CA LEU A 227 -23.89 11.90 20.38
C LEU A 227 -23.46 12.73 21.61
N ASN A 228 -23.85 13.99 21.72
CA ASN A 228 -23.39 14.87 22.79
C ASN A 228 -24.44 15.12 23.90
N LYS A 229 -25.30 14.14 24.24
CA LYS A 229 -26.17 14.23 25.43
C LYS A 229 -25.43 13.71 26.67
N LYS A 230 -25.11 14.63 27.55
CA LYS A 230 -24.61 14.45 28.94
C LYS A 230 -25.42 13.40 29.69
N ARG A 231 -24.73 12.43 30.30
CA ARG A 231 -25.31 11.52 31.28
C ARG A 231 -25.65 12.31 32.59
N PRO A 232 -26.79 12.04 33.22
CA PRO A 232 -27.07 12.61 34.53
C PRO A 232 -26.24 11.92 35.62
N SER A 233 -25.77 12.73 36.58
CA SER A 233 -25.06 12.30 37.76
C SER A 233 -25.97 11.48 38.66
N VAL A 234 -25.51 10.28 39.07
CA VAL A 234 -26.15 9.50 40.13
C VAL A 234 -25.53 9.90 41.44
N GLU A 235 -26.34 10.55 42.29
CA GLU A 235 -26.05 10.77 43.71
C GLU A 235 -26.09 9.44 44.47
N ARG A 236 -25.09 9.27 45.33
CA ARG A 236 -25.07 8.17 46.31
C ARG A 236 -25.95 8.55 47.50
N ALA A 237 -26.83 7.64 47.87
CA ALA A 237 -27.32 7.45 49.21
C ALA A 237 -26.74 6.17 49.79
#